data_1f1745c7c88b16231451d18560a42df6
#
_entry.id   1f1745c7c88b16231451d18560a42df6
#
_cell.length_a   1.000
_cell.length_b   1.000
_cell.length_c   1.000
_cell.angle_alpha   90.00
_cell.angle_beta   90.00
_cell.angle_gamma   90.00
#
_symmetry.space_group_name_H-M   'P 1'
#
loop_
_entity.id
_entity.type
_entity.pdbx_description
1 polymer ?
#
loop_
_entity_poly.entity_id
_entity_poly.type
_entity_poly.pdbx_seq_one_letter_code
_entity_poly.pdbx_strand_id
1 'polypeptide(L)'
;MKHILELTGLSKHYGDSANRTNVLKDVNLKVEEGEFIAIVGFSGSGKTTLISSIAGLIRPDEGGVIFRGKEIDGPGPERGLVFQSYSLMPWLSVEGNVALAVDSVFRSRPKAERKAVIDKYVDMVGLGHARDRKPAELSGGMRQRVSVARALAMQPEVLLMDEPLSALDALTRAKLQDEFAAISQVEKKTIILITNDVDEAILLADRIIPLTPGPDATLGREFRVNIPHPRDRADMNSDDEFIRLRGEITEYLMEIGAERGVEAERDIHLPDIVPITQKRKDALPEAYQRASQSIKDERYLEFSQLTKVYPTPKGPLTVVDGFEMKMKKGEFATLIGHSGCGKSTVLSMIAGLNPISSGTIILDGTHITEAGPDRAVVFQAPSLMPWLTAWDNVALGVERVYPDATKAEQRDVIEYYLSRVGLADSAQKFASELSNGMKQRVGIARA
;
A
#
# COMPACT_ATOMS: atom_id res chain seq x y z
N MET A 1 -13.95 30.67 -16.43
CA MET A 1 -13.84 30.47 -14.98
C MET A 1 -12.37 30.56 -14.62
N LYS A 2 -12.03 31.10 -13.48
CA LYS A 2 -10.62 31.29 -13.11
C LYS A 2 -10.18 30.02 -12.37
N HIS A 3 -9.27 29.24 -12.95
CA HIS A 3 -8.72 28.05 -12.29
C HIS A 3 -8.00 28.45 -11.00
N ILE A 4 -8.17 27.66 -9.93
CA ILE A 4 -7.48 27.89 -8.64
C ILE A 4 -6.03 27.43 -8.71
N LEU A 5 -5.78 26.33 -9.46
CA LEU A 5 -4.45 25.74 -9.64
C LEU A 5 -4.25 25.38 -11.11
N GLU A 6 -3.06 25.68 -11.64
CA GLU A 6 -2.66 25.32 -13.01
C GLU A 6 -1.23 24.77 -12.99
N LEU A 7 -1.01 23.65 -13.66
CA LEU A 7 0.30 23.11 -13.99
C LEU A 7 0.54 23.36 -15.48
N THR A 8 1.69 23.91 -15.81
CA THR A 8 2.05 24.25 -17.19
C THR A 8 3.42 23.68 -17.53
N GLY A 9 3.45 22.66 -18.39
CA GLY A 9 4.67 22.03 -18.87
C GLY A 9 5.56 21.46 -17.76
N LEU A 10 4.97 21.05 -16.62
CA LEU A 10 5.74 20.63 -15.45
C LEU A 10 6.54 19.36 -15.74
N SER A 11 7.88 19.46 -15.64
CA SER A 11 8.80 18.34 -15.79
C SER A 11 9.74 18.23 -14.59
N LYS A 12 10.06 16.99 -14.20
CA LYS A 12 10.96 16.70 -13.08
C LYS A 12 11.85 15.51 -13.37
N HIS A 13 13.14 15.67 -13.13
CA HIS A 13 14.14 14.61 -13.23
C HIS A 13 14.95 14.47 -11.95
N TYR A 14 15.59 13.32 -11.78
CA TYR A 14 16.53 13.02 -10.69
C TYR A 14 17.79 12.39 -11.26
N GLY A 15 18.88 12.47 -10.50
CA GLY A 15 20.20 11.96 -10.88
C GLY A 15 21.07 13.01 -11.57
N ASP A 16 22.33 12.66 -11.77
CA ASP A 16 23.34 13.50 -12.42
C ASP A 16 23.26 13.35 -13.94
N SER A 17 24.01 14.20 -14.66
CA SER A 17 24.04 14.22 -16.15
C SER A 17 24.34 12.86 -16.81
N ALA A 18 25.01 11.93 -16.10
CA ALA A 18 25.33 10.58 -16.60
C ALA A 18 24.20 9.55 -16.31
N ASN A 19 23.37 9.77 -15.28
CA ASN A 19 22.31 8.85 -14.84
C ASN A 19 20.98 9.60 -14.60
N ARG A 20 20.63 10.49 -15.52
CA ARG A 20 19.40 11.29 -15.44
C ARG A 20 18.17 10.41 -15.69
N THR A 21 17.26 10.37 -14.74
CA THR A 21 15.95 9.72 -14.88
C THR A 21 14.86 10.78 -14.89
N ASN A 22 14.14 10.94 -15.99
CA ASN A 22 12.98 11.81 -16.05
C ASN A 22 11.81 11.08 -15.36
N VAL A 23 11.27 11.66 -14.30
CA VAL A 23 10.12 11.09 -13.58
C VAL A 23 8.82 11.64 -14.14
N LEU A 24 8.74 12.95 -14.34
CA LEU A 24 7.59 13.65 -14.92
C LEU A 24 8.03 14.44 -16.15
N LYS A 25 7.16 14.48 -17.17
CA LYS A 25 7.43 15.20 -18.40
C LYS A 25 6.16 15.88 -18.93
N ASP A 26 6.29 17.19 -19.18
CA ASP A 26 5.23 18.03 -19.78
C ASP A 26 3.84 17.82 -19.18
N VAL A 27 3.75 17.82 -17.82
CA VAL A 27 2.49 17.64 -17.10
C VAL A 27 1.72 18.95 -17.14
N ASN A 28 0.50 18.89 -17.68
CA ASN A 28 -0.41 20.01 -17.79
C ASN A 28 -1.74 19.68 -17.08
N LEU A 29 -2.19 20.54 -16.17
CA LEU A 29 -3.43 20.33 -15.41
C LEU A 29 -4.06 21.66 -15.08
N LYS A 30 -5.38 21.76 -15.18
CA LYS A 30 -6.18 22.88 -14.69
C LYS A 30 -7.22 22.39 -13.70
N VAL A 31 -7.29 23.02 -12.54
CA VAL A 31 -8.17 22.64 -11.44
C VAL A 31 -9.10 23.79 -11.13
N GLU A 32 -10.40 23.54 -11.09
CA GLU A 32 -11.42 24.51 -10.74
C GLU A 32 -11.57 24.63 -9.21
N GLU A 33 -12.03 25.76 -8.72
CA GLU A 33 -12.29 25.97 -7.30
C GLU A 33 -13.45 25.07 -6.83
N GLY A 34 -13.21 24.32 -5.75
CA GLY A 34 -14.18 23.35 -5.20
C GLY A 34 -14.23 22.01 -5.92
N GLU A 35 -13.40 21.79 -6.93
CA GLU A 35 -13.32 20.51 -7.67
C GLU A 35 -12.56 19.44 -6.86
N PHE A 36 -13.05 18.20 -6.91
CA PHE A 36 -12.35 17.04 -6.37
C PHE A 36 -11.76 16.22 -7.53
N ILE A 37 -10.43 16.21 -7.65
CA ILE A 37 -9.71 15.44 -8.68
C ILE A 37 -9.01 14.24 -8.03
N ALA A 38 -9.13 13.06 -8.66
CA ALA A 38 -8.30 11.91 -8.33
C ALA A 38 -7.26 11.66 -9.43
N ILE A 39 -6.00 11.50 -9.03
CA ILE A 39 -4.92 11.06 -9.91
C ILE A 39 -4.62 9.60 -9.57
N VAL A 40 -4.89 8.71 -10.53
CA VAL A 40 -4.65 7.28 -10.40
C VAL A 40 -3.45 6.84 -11.22
N GLY A 41 -2.79 5.74 -10.87
CA GLY A 41 -1.65 5.24 -11.67
C GLY A 41 -0.80 4.24 -10.93
N PHE A 42 0.18 3.69 -11.65
CA PHE A 42 1.06 2.63 -11.16
C PHE A 42 1.96 3.08 -10.00
N SER A 43 2.36 2.12 -9.18
CA SER A 43 3.40 2.37 -8.17
C SER A 43 4.71 2.77 -8.87
N GLY A 44 5.33 3.86 -8.41
CA GLY A 44 6.56 4.38 -9.01
C GLY A 44 6.36 5.26 -10.26
N SER A 45 5.13 5.57 -10.67
CA SER A 45 4.86 6.47 -11.81
C SER A 45 5.16 7.96 -11.55
N GLY A 46 5.60 8.33 -10.36
CA GLY A 46 5.90 9.74 -10.04
C GLY A 46 4.77 10.52 -9.35
N LYS A 47 3.70 9.87 -8.90
CA LYS A 47 2.55 10.51 -8.23
C LYS A 47 2.95 11.36 -7.02
N THR A 48 3.79 10.81 -6.13
CA THR A 48 4.32 11.55 -4.97
C THR A 48 5.19 12.74 -5.41
N THR A 49 5.94 12.62 -6.50
CA THR A 49 6.72 13.74 -7.08
C THR A 49 5.78 14.83 -7.58
N LEU A 50 4.70 14.45 -8.27
CA LEU A 50 3.71 15.40 -8.80
C LEU A 50 3.03 16.18 -7.65
N ILE A 51 2.49 15.49 -6.66
CA ILE A 51 1.80 16.16 -5.54
C ILE A 51 2.75 16.99 -4.69
N SER A 52 4.00 16.55 -4.52
CA SER A 52 5.04 17.31 -3.83
C SER A 52 5.44 18.57 -4.60
N SER A 53 5.41 18.54 -5.93
CA SER A 53 5.63 19.72 -6.77
C SER A 53 4.46 20.70 -6.63
N ILE A 54 3.20 20.21 -6.63
CA ILE A 54 2.01 21.03 -6.40
C ILE A 54 2.04 21.66 -4.99
N ALA A 55 2.51 20.91 -3.98
CA ALA A 55 2.66 21.44 -2.62
C ALA A 55 3.78 22.50 -2.49
N GLY A 56 4.67 22.59 -3.49
CA GLY A 56 5.85 23.46 -3.47
C GLY A 56 7.01 22.89 -2.66
N LEU A 57 6.97 21.60 -2.30
CA LEU A 57 8.07 20.91 -1.59
C LEU A 57 9.19 20.49 -2.53
N ILE A 58 8.88 20.26 -3.80
CA ILE A 58 9.84 19.93 -4.86
C ILE A 58 9.67 20.97 -5.97
N ARG A 59 10.78 21.61 -6.34
CA ARG A 59 10.77 22.54 -7.46
C ARG A 59 10.83 21.76 -8.78
N PRO A 60 9.93 22.04 -9.75
CA PRO A 60 10.05 21.52 -11.11
C PRO A 60 11.37 21.94 -11.75
N ASP A 61 11.89 21.16 -12.70
CA ASP A 61 13.06 21.53 -13.47
C ASP A 61 12.68 22.34 -14.72
N GLU A 62 11.47 22.08 -15.25
CA GLU A 62 10.86 22.85 -16.34
C GLU A 62 9.37 23.08 -16.03
N GLY A 63 8.81 24.14 -16.62
CA GLY A 63 7.43 24.53 -16.35
C GLY A 63 7.22 25.09 -14.96
N GLY A 64 5.97 25.13 -14.51
CA GLY A 64 5.64 25.71 -13.23
C GLY A 64 4.28 25.30 -12.68
N VAL A 65 4.07 25.65 -11.42
CA VAL A 65 2.77 25.52 -10.72
C VAL A 65 2.26 26.92 -10.42
N ILE A 66 1.06 27.20 -10.88
CA ILE A 66 0.41 28.51 -10.72
C ILE A 66 -0.78 28.33 -9.77
N PHE A 67 -0.79 29.07 -8.68
CA PHE A 67 -1.89 29.12 -7.71
C PHE A 67 -2.52 30.52 -7.72
N ARG A 68 -3.83 30.60 -7.97
CA ARG A 68 -4.58 31.88 -8.11
C ARG A 68 -3.88 32.91 -9.02
N GLY A 69 -3.27 32.42 -10.11
CA GLY A 69 -2.60 33.27 -11.12
C GLY A 69 -1.20 33.74 -10.72
N LYS A 70 -0.62 33.19 -9.64
CA LYS A 70 0.77 33.41 -9.24
C LYS A 70 1.55 32.13 -9.26
N GLU A 71 2.74 32.14 -9.84
CA GLU A 71 3.66 31.02 -9.73
C GLU A 71 4.08 30.79 -8.27
N ILE A 72 4.13 29.53 -7.83
CA ILE A 72 4.53 29.17 -6.47
C ILE A 72 6.03 28.91 -6.42
N ASP A 73 6.71 29.51 -5.44
CA ASP A 73 8.15 29.34 -5.21
C ASP A 73 8.48 28.35 -4.08
N GLY A 74 7.48 27.92 -3.31
CA GLY A 74 7.68 27.04 -2.15
C GLY A 74 6.38 26.62 -1.48
N PRO A 75 6.44 25.90 -0.35
CA PRO A 75 5.28 25.47 0.39
C PRO A 75 4.54 26.66 1.03
N GLY A 76 3.21 26.57 1.09
CA GLY A 76 2.37 27.60 1.67
C GLY A 76 1.14 27.02 2.39
N PRO A 77 0.58 27.77 3.37
CA PRO A 77 -0.55 27.29 4.17
C PRO A 77 -1.85 27.14 3.37
N GLU A 78 -1.94 27.76 2.21
CA GLU A 78 -3.07 27.64 1.29
C GLU A 78 -3.17 26.26 0.62
N ARG A 79 -2.11 25.46 0.69
CA ARG A 79 -2.03 24.09 0.17
C ARG A 79 -1.71 23.12 1.31
N GLY A 80 -2.75 22.51 1.88
CA GLY A 80 -2.60 21.49 2.91
C GLY A 80 -2.18 20.14 2.30
N LEU A 81 -1.21 19.46 2.88
CA LEU A 81 -0.77 18.14 2.40
C LEU A 81 -0.94 17.07 3.48
N VAL A 82 -1.62 15.99 3.09
CA VAL A 82 -1.72 14.74 3.85
C VAL A 82 -0.78 13.72 3.22
N PHE A 83 0.26 13.34 3.96
CA PHE A 83 1.29 12.41 3.50
C PHE A 83 0.84 10.94 3.63
N GLN A 84 1.36 10.07 2.80
CA GLN A 84 1.17 8.63 2.88
C GLN A 84 1.60 8.05 4.24
N SER A 85 2.67 8.56 4.85
CA SER A 85 3.27 8.08 6.09
C SER A 85 2.80 8.84 7.34
N TYR A 86 1.60 9.35 7.41
CA TYR A 86 1.00 10.14 8.51
C TYR A 86 1.84 11.37 8.94
N SER A 87 3.16 11.30 8.96
CA SER A 87 4.13 12.35 9.33
C SER A 87 3.81 13.06 10.66
N LEU A 88 3.31 12.30 11.65
CA LEU A 88 2.99 12.84 12.97
C LEU A 88 4.26 12.99 13.82
N MET A 89 4.30 14.03 14.64
CA MET A 89 5.34 14.22 15.64
C MET A 89 5.13 13.20 16.77
N PRO A 90 6.02 12.20 16.96
CA PRO A 90 5.77 11.08 17.87
C PRO A 90 5.75 11.49 19.35
N TRP A 91 6.32 12.61 19.70
CA TRP A 91 6.34 13.17 21.07
C TRP A 91 5.13 14.06 21.40
N LEU A 92 4.32 14.46 20.40
CA LEU A 92 3.13 15.26 20.59
C LEU A 92 1.88 14.37 20.68
N SER A 93 0.89 14.82 21.45
CA SER A 93 -0.44 14.20 21.48
C SER A 93 -1.22 14.47 20.19
N VAL A 94 -2.43 13.91 20.06
CA VAL A 94 -3.38 14.26 18.97
C VAL A 94 -3.59 15.76 18.91
N GLU A 95 -3.97 16.38 20.02
CA GLU A 95 -4.17 17.83 20.09
C GLU A 95 -2.89 18.59 19.76
N GLY A 96 -1.74 18.16 20.29
CA GLY A 96 -0.45 18.79 20.02
C GLY A 96 -0.03 18.74 18.55
N ASN A 97 -0.32 17.65 17.84
CA ASN A 97 -0.05 17.54 16.39
C ASN A 97 -0.92 18.51 15.56
N VAL A 98 -2.19 18.69 15.94
CA VAL A 98 -3.08 19.65 15.27
C VAL A 98 -2.69 21.09 15.65
N ALA A 99 -2.38 21.34 16.93
CA ALA A 99 -1.93 22.63 17.44
C ALA A 99 -0.68 23.15 16.73
N LEU A 100 0.26 22.26 16.39
CA LEU A 100 1.49 22.63 15.65
C LEU A 100 1.16 23.35 14.35
N ALA A 101 0.18 22.88 13.60
CA ALA A 101 -0.25 23.49 12.34
C ALA A 101 -0.99 24.82 12.57
N VAL A 102 -1.93 24.84 13.51
CA VAL A 102 -2.71 26.03 13.86
C VAL A 102 -1.82 27.15 14.38
N ASP A 103 -0.89 26.82 15.26
CA ASP A 103 0.04 27.80 15.84
C ASP A 103 1.06 28.34 14.83
N SER A 104 1.38 27.56 13.82
CA SER A 104 2.23 27.98 12.71
C SER A 104 1.53 29.04 11.83
N VAL A 105 0.28 28.75 11.44
CA VAL A 105 -0.49 29.57 10.48
C VAL A 105 -1.16 30.78 11.16
N PHE A 106 -1.73 30.58 12.34
CA PHE A 106 -2.54 31.61 13.02
C PHE A 106 -1.84 32.23 14.24
N ARG A 107 -0.53 32.43 14.15
CA ARG A 107 0.29 32.99 15.24
C ARG A 107 -0.25 34.30 15.82
N SER A 108 -0.83 35.14 14.97
CA SER A 108 -1.36 36.45 15.36
C SER A 108 -2.74 36.39 16.05
N ARG A 109 -3.44 35.26 15.97
CA ARG A 109 -4.77 35.12 16.59
C ARG A 109 -4.65 34.84 18.10
N PRO A 110 -5.62 35.31 18.90
CA PRO A 110 -5.72 34.99 20.32
C PRO A 110 -5.69 33.49 20.58
N LYS A 111 -5.10 33.09 21.72
CA LYS A 111 -4.99 31.68 22.12
C LYS A 111 -6.34 30.96 22.16
N ALA A 112 -7.40 31.65 22.59
CA ALA A 112 -8.76 31.10 22.65
C ALA A 112 -9.31 30.76 21.24
N GLU A 113 -9.08 31.63 20.24
CA GLU A 113 -9.50 31.35 18.86
C GLU A 113 -8.74 30.19 18.25
N ARG A 114 -7.40 30.12 18.46
CA ARG A 114 -6.58 29.00 18.02
C ARG A 114 -7.06 27.67 18.64
N LYS A 115 -7.38 27.71 19.96
CA LYS A 115 -7.94 26.55 20.66
C LYS A 115 -9.27 26.11 20.04
N ALA A 116 -10.16 27.02 19.71
CA ALA A 116 -11.44 26.72 19.07
C ALA A 116 -11.26 26.05 17.69
N VAL A 117 -10.25 26.48 16.91
CA VAL A 117 -9.89 25.80 15.63
C VAL A 117 -9.40 24.38 15.88
N ILE A 118 -8.50 24.17 16.86
CA ILE A 118 -7.99 22.85 17.21
C ILE A 118 -9.14 21.93 17.60
N ASP A 119 -10.01 22.40 18.51
CA ASP A 119 -11.17 21.65 18.99
C ASP A 119 -12.10 21.26 17.84
N LYS A 120 -12.45 22.22 16.95
CA LYS A 120 -13.26 21.95 15.76
C LYS A 120 -12.73 20.75 14.95
N TYR A 121 -11.46 20.76 14.60
CA TYR A 121 -10.91 19.73 13.69
C TYR A 121 -10.59 18.41 14.39
N VAL A 122 -10.25 18.40 15.66
CA VAL A 122 -10.11 17.16 16.46
C VAL A 122 -11.47 16.47 16.62
N ASP A 123 -12.54 17.24 16.87
CA ASP A 123 -13.88 16.70 17.02
C ASP A 123 -14.48 16.28 15.66
N MET A 124 -14.20 17.03 14.57
CA MET A 124 -14.62 16.69 13.20
C MET A 124 -14.14 15.29 12.78
N VAL A 125 -12.91 14.90 13.16
CA VAL A 125 -12.38 13.55 12.85
C VAL A 125 -12.70 12.51 13.94
N GLY A 126 -13.57 12.84 14.90
CA GLY A 126 -14.04 11.92 15.95
C GLY A 126 -12.97 11.51 16.97
N LEU A 127 -11.93 12.32 17.17
CA LEU A 127 -10.81 12.02 18.07
C LEU A 127 -10.85 12.78 19.40
N GLY A 128 -11.97 13.39 19.76
CA GLY A 128 -12.15 14.07 21.06
C GLY A 128 -11.81 13.20 22.26
N HIS A 129 -12.14 11.91 22.21
CA HIS A 129 -11.85 10.92 23.27
C HIS A 129 -10.36 10.51 23.37
N ALA A 130 -9.53 10.89 22.43
CA ALA A 130 -8.12 10.48 22.32
C ALA A 130 -7.15 11.68 22.27
N ARG A 131 -7.59 12.88 22.65
CA ARG A 131 -6.84 14.14 22.53
C ARG A 131 -5.43 14.09 23.09
N ASP A 132 -5.27 13.47 24.26
CA ASP A 132 -4.00 13.42 25.00
C ASP A 132 -3.11 12.24 24.58
N ARG A 133 -3.61 11.31 23.74
CA ARG A 133 -2.85 10.15 23.29
C ARG A 133 -1.77 10.53 22.28
N LYS A 134 -0.64 9.85 22.37
CA LYS A 134 0.48 9.99 21.42
C LYS A 134 0.30 9.02 20.23
N PRO A 135 0.97 9.27 19.09
CA PRO A 135 0.86 8.42 17.89
C PRO A 135 1.11 6.93 18.13
N ALA A 136 2.01 6.56 19.05
CA ALA A 136 2.29 5.17 19.41
C ALA A 136 1.09 4.45 20.08
N GLU A 137 0.16 5.19 20.66
CA GLU A 137 -1.04 4.69 21.36
C GLU A 137 -2.27 4.66 20.45
N LEU A 138 -2.12 5.05 19.17
CA LEU A 138 -3.20 5.16 18.19
C LEU A 138 -3.16 4.03 17.17
N SER A 139 -4.34 3.59 16.74
CA SER A 139 -4.45 2.72 15.57
C SER A 139 -4.01 3.44 14.27
N GLY A 140 -3.76 2.69 13.19
CA GLY A 140 -3.44 3.25 11.88
C GLY A 140 -4.48 4.27 11.41
N GLY A 141 -5.77 3.93 11.48
CA GLY A 141 -6.87 4.83 11.12
C GLY A 141 -6.94 6.08 12.00
N MET A 142 -6.68 5.97 13.30
CA MET A 142 -6.64 7.16 14.19
C MET A 142 -5.46 8.06 13.81
N ARG A 143 -4.27 7.51 13.53
CA ARG A 143 -3.13 8.31 13.06
C ARG A 143 -3.44 9.04 11.76
N GLN A 144 -4.13 8.38 10.84
CA GLN A 144 -4.56 9.01 9.58
C GLN A 144 -5.51 10.17 9.83
N ARG A 145 -6.52 10.00 10.71
CA ARG A 145 -7.44 11.07 11.09
C ARG A 145 -6.71 12.27 11.70
N VAL A 146 -5.70 12.05 12.53
CA VAL A 146 -4.87 13.15 13.07
C VAL A 146 -4.14 13.89 11.96
N SER A 147 -3.58 13.17 10.97
CA SER A 147 -2.89 13.77 9.82
C SER A 147 -3.83 14.65 9.00
N VAL A 148 -5.06 14.17 8.76
CA VAL A 148 -6.12 14.91 8.06
C VAL A 148 -6.56 16.14 8.86
N ALA A 149 -6.85 15.97 10.17
CA ALA A 149 -7.21 17.07 11.05
C ALA A 149 -6.15 18.18 11.06
N ARG A 150 -4.87 17.79 11.12
CA ARG A 150 -3.74 18.71 11.07
C ARG A 150 -3.70 19.50 9.76
N ALA A 151 -3.88 18.83 8.63
CA ALA A 151 -3.89 19.49 7.33
C ALA A 151 -5.09 20.45 7.16
N LEU A 152 -6.28 20.01 7.56
CA LEU A 152 -7.51 20.83 7.49
C LEU A 152 -7.49 22.01 8.47
N ALA A 153 -6.86 21.87 9.64
CA ALA A 153 -6.78 22.90 10.66
C ALA A 153 -5.99 24.15 10.21
N MET A 154 -5.14 24.02 9.19
CA MET A 154 -4.52 25.16 8.52
C MET A 154 -5.51 25.98 7.68
N GLN A 155 -6.73 25.48 7.47
CA GLN A 155 -7.76 26.07 6.62
C GLN A 155 -7.28 26.30 5.17
N PRO A 156 -6.66 25.28 4.52
CA PRO A 156 -6.12 25.45 3.18
C PRO A 156 -7.24 25.65 2.15
N GLU A 157 -6.91 26.27 1.03
CA GLU A 157 -7.81 26.40 -0.12
C GLU A 157 -7.77 25.14 -1.00
N VAL A 158 -6.61 24.48 -1.07
CA VAL A 158 -6.41 23.22 -1.77
C VAL A 158 -5.89 22.18 -0.78
N LEU A 159 -6.55 21.03 -0.70
CA LEU A 159 -6.12 19.87 0.07
C LEU A 159 -5.50 18.83 -0.87
N LEU A 160 -4.26 18.51 -0.62
CA LEU A 160 -3.49 17.51 -1.35
C LEU A 160 -3.40 16.24 -0.50
N MET A 161 -3.69 15.09 -1.09
CA MET A 161 -3.68 13.81 -0.37
C MET A 161 -2.89 12.77 -1.15
N ASP A 162 -1.77 12.26 -0.57
CA ASP A 162 -0.91 11.26 -1.18
C ASP A 162 -1.21 9.88 -0.59
N GLU A 163 -1.97 9.07 -1.30
CA GLU A 163 -2.39 7.71 -0.92
C GLU A 163 -2.85 7.59 0.55
N PRO A 164 -3.76 8.47 1.03
CA PRO A 164 -4.04 8.63 2.45
C PRO A 164 -4.64 7.37 3.10
N LEU A 165 -5.21 6.46 2.33
CA LEU A 165 -5.95 5.30 2.83
C LEU A 165 -5.29 3.95 2.51
N SER A 166 -4.13 3.95 1.84
CA SER A 166 -3.46 2.74 1.34
C SER A 166 -3.02 1.77 2.44
N ALA A 167 -2.66 2.27 3.63
CA ALA A 167 -2.17 1.48 4.75
C ALA A 167 -3.27 0.97 5.72
N LEU A 168 -4.55 1.17 5.38
CA LEU A 168 -5.68 0.87 6.25
C LEU A 168 -6.40 -0.42 5.87
N ASP A 169 -6.97 -1.09 6.87
CA ASP A 169 -7.89 -2.20 6.62
C ASP A 169 -9.18 -1.72 5.95
N ALA A 170 -9.88 -2.63 5.27
CA ALA A 170 -11.03 -2.31 4.43
C ALA A 170 -12.16 -1.56 5.16
N LEU A 171 -12.45 -1.93 6.42
CA LEU A 171 -13.54 -1.30 7.19
C LEU A 171 -13.16 0.10 7.67
N THR A 172 -11.93 0.28 8.14
CA THR A 172 -11.40 1.60 8.52
C THR A 172 -11.31 2.50 7.32
N ARG A 173 -10.85 1.98 6.16
CA ARG A 173 -10.80 2.70 4.89
C ARG A 173 -12.18 3.17 4.48
N ALA A 174 -13.18 2.29 4.48
CA ALA A 174 -14.56 2.62 4.14
C ALA A 174 -15.10 3.81 4.95
N LYS A 175 -14.95 3.76 6.28
CA LYS A 175 -15.39 4.86 7.16
C LYS A 175 -14.69 6.19 6.86
N LEU A 176 -13.38 6.15 6.59
CA LEU A 176 -12.63 7.37 6.28
C LEU A 176 -12.97 7.94 4.89
N GLN A 177 -13.30 7.09 3.92
CA GLN A 177 -13.79 7.55 2.61
C GLN A 177 -15.12 8.28 2.76
N ASP A 178 -16.04 7.76 3.56
CA ASP A 178 -17.32 8.42 3.85
C ASP A 178 -17.11 9.76 4.59
N GLU A 179 -16.16 9.81 5.54
CA GLU A 179 -15.76 11.06 6.21
C GLU A 179 -15.16 12.08 5.23
N PHE A 180 -14.30 11.65 4.31
CA PHE A 180 -13.72 12.54 3.28
C PHE A 180 -14.77 13.07 2.32
N ALA A 181 -15.72 12.23 1.89
CA ALA A 181 -16.84 12.66 1.08
C ALA A 181 -17.67 13.74 1.81
N ALA A 182 -17.99 13.54 3.08
CA ALA A 182 -18.72 14.50 3.90
C ALA A 182 -17.95 15.82 4.08
N ILE A 183 -16.65 15.77 4.38
CA ILE A 183 -15.79 16.96 4.54
C ILE A 183 -15.73 17.75 3.24
N SER A 184 -15.57 17.07 2.09
CA SER A 184 -15.54 17.72 0.78
C SER A 184 -16.82 18.49 0.50
N GLN A 185 -17.99 17.91 0.78
CA GLN A 185 -19.28 18.55 0.55
C GLN A 185 -19.56 19.74 1.49
N VAL A 186 -19.20 19.60 2.78
CA VAL A 186 -19.45 20.64 3.80
C VAL A 186 -18.50 21.83 3.63
N GLU A 187 -17.23 21.57 3.45
CA GLU A 187 -16.18 22.60 3.39
C GLU A 187 -15.99 23.17 1.97
N LYS A 188 -16.55 22.53 0.93
CA LYS A 188 -16.39 22.87 -0.51
C LYS A 188 -14.94 23.16 -0.89
N LYS A 189 -14.02 22.34 -0.39
CA LYS A 189 -12.57 22.47 -0.65
C LYS A 189 -12.22 21.90 -2.00
N THR A 190 -11.25 22.52 -2.65
CA THR A 190 -10.58 21.91 -3.80
C THR A 190 -9.69 20.77 -3.30
N ILE A 191 -9.82 19.59 -3.85
CA ILE A 191 -9.09 18.39 -3.38
C ILE A 191 -8.39 17.73 -4.55
N ILE A 192 -7.11 17.37 -4.36
CA ILE A 192 -6.35 16.50 -5.27
C ILE A 192 -5.94 15.27 -4.49
N LEU A 193 -6.51 14.14 -4.85
CA LEU A 193 -6.26 12.83 -4.26
C LEU A 193 -5.36 12.01 -5.18
N ILE A 194 -4.27 11.50 -4.64
CA ILE A 194 -3.51 10.40 -5.27
C ILE A 194 -3.96 9.09 -4.66
N THR A 195 -4.35 8.15 -5.51
CA THR A 195 -4.72 6.79 -5.10
C THR A 195 -4.36 5.77 -6.18
N ASN A 196 -4.20 4.51 -5.78
CA ASN A 196 -4.09 3.36 -6.69
C ASN A 196 -5.43 2.61 -6.81
N ASP A 197 -6.45 3.04 -6.08
CA ASP A 197 -7.76 2.40 -5.98
C ASP A 197 -8.75 3.15 -6.88
N VAL A 198 -9.17 2.49 -7.98
CA VAL A 198 -10.12 3.08 -8.96
C VAL A 198 -11.50 3.27 -8.34
N ASP A 199 -11.93 2.36 -7.46
CA ASP A 199 -13.23 2.46 -6.79
C ASP A 199 -13.26 3.66 -5.84
N GLU A 200 -12.15 3.91 -5.11
CA GLU A 200 -11.98 5.10 -4.28
C GLU A 200 -12.05 6.39 -5.11
N ALA A 201 -11.36 6.39 -6.26
CA ALA A 201 -11.37 7.54 -7.16
C ALA A 201 -12.78 7.86 -7.68
N ILE A 202 -13.54 6.83 -8.12
CA ILE A 202 -14.92 7.02 -8.60
C ILE A 202 -15.85 7.44 -7.45
N LEU A 203 -15.66 6.91 -6.25
CA LEU A 203 -16.48 7.25 -5.09
C LEU A 203 -16.36 8.73 -4.70
N LEU A 204 -15.15 9.30 -4.75
CA LEU A 204 -14.82 10.59 -4.16
C LEU A 204 -14.69 11.72 -5.16
N ALA A 205 -14.16 11.47 -6.36
CA ALA A 205 -13.74 12.53 -7.27
C ALA A 205 -14.81 12.90 -8.31
N ASP A 206 -14.79 14.16 -8.74
CA ASP A 206 -15.58 14.66 -9.89
C ASP A 206 -14.89 14.33 -11.21
N ARG A 207 -13.54 14.23 -11.18
CA ARG A 207 -12.70 13.94 -12.33
C ARG A 207 -11.54 13.05 -11.96
N ILE A 208 -11.28 12.03 -12.78
CA ILE A 208 -10.21 11.06 -12.59
C ILE A 208 -9.23 11.17 -13.74
N ILE A 209 -7.94 11.27 -13.43
CA ILE A 209 -6.88 11.45 -14.42
C ILE A 209 -5.79 10.41 -14.14
N PRO A 210 -5.59 9.42 -15.01
CA PRO A 210 -4.47 8.51 -14.92
C PRO A 210 -3.13 9.19 -15.16
N LEU A 211 -2.13 8.86 -14.35
CA LEU A 211 -0.73 9.19 -14.59
C LEU A 211 -0.07 8.00 -15.29
N THR A 212 0.55 8.23 -16.45
CA THR A 212 1.21 7.18 -17.22
C THR A 212 2.37 6.56 -16.44
N PRO A 213 2.77 5.31 -16.76
CA PRO A 213 3.97 4.72 -16.15
C PRO A 213 5.22 5.54 -16.42
N GLY A 214 6.17 5.60 -15.46
CA GLY A 214 7.51 6.18 -15.67
C GLY A 214 8.43 5.26 -16.50
N PRO A 215 9.55 5.77 -17.02
CA PRO A 215 10.01 7.16 -17.04
C PRO A 215 9.16 8.07 -17.94
N ASP A 216 9.39 9.39 -17.88
CA ASP A 216 8.65 10.39 -18.66
C ASP A 216 7.13 10.34 -18.44
N ALA A 217 6.68 10.16 -17.17
CA ALA A 217 5.28 10.08 -16.85
C ALA A 217 4.56 11.41 -17.10
N THR A 218 3.38 11.34 -17.70
CA THR A 218 2.51 12.48 -17.96
C THR A 218 1.06 12.13 -17.63
N LEU A 219 0.16 13.12 -17.58
CA LEU A 219 -1.27 12.87 -17.37
C LEU A 219 -1.90 12.29 -18.65
N GLY A 220 -2.69 11.25 -18.47
CA GLY A 220 -3.43 10.59 -19.52
C GLY A 220 -4.83 11.18 -19.77
N ARG A 221 -5.71 10.36 -20.34
CA ARG A 221 -7.10 10.74 -20.64
C ARG A 221 -7.86 11.07 -19.35
N GLU A 222 -8.65 12.14 -19.37
CA GLU A 222 -9.55 12.51 -18.27
C GLU A 222 -10.86 11.73 -18.32
N PHE A 223 -11.33 11.27 -17.15
CA PHE A 223 -12.62 10.63 -16.97
C PHE A 223 -13.47 11.48 -16.02
N ARG A 224 -14.63 11.95 -16.48
CA ARG A 224 -15.59 12.67 -15.65
C ARG A 224 -16.54 11.69 -14.97
N VAL A 225 -16.78 11.92 -13.69
CA VAL A 225 -17.70 11.10 -12.88
C VAL A 225 -19.02 11.83 -12.77
N ASN A 226 -20.02 11.42 -13.57
CA ASN A 226 -21.32 12.06 -13.62
C ASN A 226 -22.32 11.52 -12.57
N ILE A 227 -21.82 10.75 -11.59
CA ILE A 227 -22.65 10.24 -10.48
C ILE A 227 -22.80 11.35 -9.44
N PRO A 228 -24.03 11.74 -9.07
CA PRO A 228 -24.27 12.81 -8.11
C PRO A 228 -23.78 12.45 -6.70
N HIS A 229 -23.38 13.44 -5.93
CA HIS A 229 -23.07 13.31 -4.51
C HIS A 229 -24.34 13.45 -3.63
N PRO A 230 -24.42 12.81 -2.45
CA PRO A 230 -23.48 11.82 -1.91
C PRO A 230 -23.58 10.48 -2.64
N ARG A 231 -22.44 9.85 -2.90
CA ARG A 231 -22.38 8.51 -3.51
C ARG A 231 -22.38 7.46 -2.41
N ASP A 232 -23.34 6.53 -2.46
CA ASP A 232 -23.43 5.44 -1.49
C ASP A 232 -22.59 4.26 -1.98
N ARG A 233 -21.72 3.78 -1.11
CA ARG A 233 -20.90 2.60 -1.36
C ARG A 233 -21.73 1.33 -1.60
N ALA A 234 -22.90 1.21 -0.94
CA ALA A 234 -23.76 0.04 -1.10
C ALA A 234 -24.33 -0.06 -2.52
N ASP A 235 -24.60 1.09 -3.13
CA ASP A 235 -25.18 1.18 -4.46
C ASP A 235 -24.15 1.07 -5.59
N MET A 236 -22.86 1.31 -5.31
CA MET A 236 -21.80 1.34 -6.33
C MET A 236 -21.73 0.08 -7.20
N ASN A 237 -21.95 -1.10 -6.62
CA ASN A 237 -21.87 -2.36 -7.38
C ASN A 237 -23.08 -2.63 -8.28
N SER A 238 -24.17 -1.86 -8.12
CA SER A 238 -25.40 -1.92 -8.91
C SER A 238 -25.60 -0.69 -9.80
N ASP A 239 -24.78 0.35 -9.68
CA ASP A 239 -24.83 1.55 -10.50
C ASP A 239 -24.12 1.32 -11.84
N ASP A 240 -24.87 1.40 -12.94
CA ASP A 240 -24.37 1.14 -14.29
C ASP A 240 -23.23 2.10 -14.70
N GLU A 241 -23.30 3.37 -14.29
CA GLU A 241 -22.27 4.37 -14.59
C GLU A 241 -20.98 4.08 -13.80
N PHE A 242 -21.12 3.63 -12.55
CA PHE A 242 -19.97 3.21 -11.75
C PHE A 242 -19.27 2.00 -12.37
N ILE A 243 -20.03 0.97 -12.76
CA ILE A 243 -19.49 -0.25 -13.38
C ILE A 243 -18.80 0.09 -14.71
N ARG A 244 -19.39 0.95 -15.52
CA ARG A 244 -18.83 1.43 -16.80
C ARG A 244 -17.51 2.17 -16.59
N LEU A 245 -17.47 3.15 -15.69
CA LEU A 245 -16.28 3.94 -15.40
C LEU A 245 -15.16 3.07 -14.84
N ARG A 246 -15.47 2.15 -13.92
CA ARG A 246 -14.50 1.18 -13.39
C ARG A 246 -13.86 0.36 -14.51
N GLY A 247 -14.68 -0.15 -15.43
CA GLY A 247 -14.22 -0.90 -16.60
C GLY A 247 -13.30 -0.06 -17.48
N GLU A 248 -13.75 1.11 -17.93
CA GLU A 248 -13.01 1.99 -18.84
C GLU A 248 -11.67 2.47 -18.24
N ILE A 249 -11.65 2.86 -16.95
CA ILE A 249 -10.41 3.31 -16.29
C ILE A 249 -9.43 2.15 -16.12
N THR A 250 -9.95 0.96 -15.75
CA THR A 250 -9.10 -0.23 -15.54
C THR A 250 -8.50 -0.68 -16.87
N GLU A 251 -9.31 -0.75 -17.94
CA GLU A 251 -8.85 -1.09 -19.29
C GLU A 251 -7.78 -0.11 -19.77
N TYR A 252 -8.03 1.20 -19.66
CA TYR A 252 -7.06 2.23 -20.02
C TYR A 252 -5.74 2.10 -19.23
N LEU A 253 -5.81 1.84 -17.92
CA LEU A 253 -4.61 1.60 -17.10
C LEU A 253 -3.86 0.36 -17.58
N MET A 254 -4.55 -0.73 -17.93
CA MET A 254 -3.93 -1.94 -18.47
C MET A 254 -3.24 -1.67 -19.82
N GLU A 255 -3.89 -0.94 -20.73
CA GLU A 255 -3.30 -0.56 -22.03
C GLU A 255 -2.01 0.22 -21.88
N ILE A 256 -2.01 1.33 -21.12
CA ILE A 256 -0.81 2.15 -20.92
C ILE A 256 0.27 1.42 -20.11
N GLY A 257 -0.10 0.43 -19.30
CA GLY A 257 0.83 -0.44 -18.58
C GLY A 257 1.48 -1.47 -19.50
N ALA A 258 0.71 -2.04 -20.43
CA ALA A 258 1.17 -3.06 -21.39
C ALA A 258 2.09 -2.46 -22.47
N GLU A 259 1.84 -1.24 -22.95
CA GLU A 259 2.69 -0.57 -23.97
C GLU A 259 4.15 -0.42 -23.53
N ARG A 260 4.41 -0.38 -22.21
CA ARG A 260 5.77 -0.30 -21.64
C ARG A 260 6.28 -1.61 -21.06
N GLY A 261 5.42 -2.63 -20.94
CA GLY A 261 5.74 -3.96 -20.39
C GLY A 261 6.22 -4.98 -21.42
N VAL A 262 6.37 -4.61 -22.70
CA VAL A 262 6.93 -5.49 -23.72
C VAL A 262 8.46 -5.48 -23.62
N GLU A 263 9.00 -5.86 -22.47
CA GLU A 263 10.32 -6.47 -22.43
C GLU A 263 10.17 -7.88 -22.98
N ALA A 264 10.98 -8.21 -24.01
CA ALA A 264 11.02 -9.54 -24.58
C ALA A 264 11.06 -10.58 -23.45
N GLU A 265 10.07 -11.48 -23.40
CA GLU A 265 10.13 -12.66 -22.54
C GLU A 265 11.46 -13.36 -22.88
N ARG A 266 12.44 -13.20 -22.00
CA ARG A 266 13.64 -14.02 -22.05
C ARG A 266 13.13 -15.43 -21.80
N ASP A 267 13.39 -16.33 -22.72
CA ASP A 267 13.02 -17.74 -22.62
C ASP A 267 13.95 -18.41 -21.58
N ILE A 268 13.73 -18.03 -20.32
CA ILE A 268 14.49 -18.52 -19.17
C ILE A 268 13.72 -19.71 -18.62
N HIS A 269 14.29 -20.90 -18.84
CA HIS A 269 13.73 -22.14 -18.29
C HIS A 269 14.21 -22.35 -16.84
N LEU A 270 13.28 -22.79 -15.98
CA LEU A 270 13.63 -23.24 -14.65
C LEU A 270 14.47 -24.54 -14.76
N PRO A 271 15.67 -24.59 -14.17
CA PRO A 271 16.50 -25.84 -14.22
C PRO A 271 15.78 -26.99 -13.50
N ASP A 272 16.00 -28.22 -13.98
CA ASP A 272 15.41 -29.42 -13.41
C ASP A 272 16.17 -29.84 -12.14
N ILE A 273 15.95 -29.10 -11.06
CA ILE A 273 16.56 -29.34 -9.74
C ILE A 273 15.50 -29.66 -8.70
N VAL A 274 15.84 -30.55 -7.78
CA VAL A 274 14.92 -31.07 -6.76
C VAL A 274 15.12 -30.33 -5.45
N PRO A 275 14.09 -29.66 -4.92
CA PRO A 275 14.17 -29.01 -3.63
C PRO A 275 14.39 -30.01 -2.49
N ILE A 276 15.04 -29.56 -1.42
CA ILE A 276 15.39 -30.41 -0.26
C ILE A 276 14.16 -31.11 0.37
N THR A 277 12.98 -30.46 0.26
CA THR A 277 11.70 -30.97 0.79
C THR A 277 11.22 -32.25 0.08
N GLN A 278 11.64 -32.48 -1.18
CA GLN A 278 11.24 -33.65 -1.95
C GLN A 278 12.18 -34.83 -1.73
N LYS A 279 13.40 -34.63 -1.21
CA LYS A 279 14.40 -35.68 -0.97
C LYS A 279 14.15 -36.50 0.31
N ARG A 280 13.27 -36.07 1.20
CA ARG A 280 13.02 -36.72 2.52
C ARG A 280 11.91 -37.77 2.51
N LYS A 281 11.38 -38.18 1.36
CA LYS A 281 10.34 -39.23 1.31
C LYS A 281 11.02 -40.61 1.31
N ASP A 282 11.12 -41.23 2.50
CA ASP A 282 11.37 -42.63 2.60
C ASP A 282 10.33 -43.41 1.78
N ALA A 283 10.78 -44.32 0.91
CA ALA A 283 9.92 -45.05 0.00
C ALA A 283 9.02 -46.01 0.78
N LEU A 284 7.80 -45.62 1.07
CA LEU A 284 6.74 -46.51 1.52
C LEU A 284 6.35 -47.46 0.35
N PRO A 285 5.96 -48.73 0.65
CA PRO A 285 5.44 -49.62 -0.37
C PRO A 285 4.28 -48.99 -1.16
N GLU A 286 4.21 -49.21 -2.48
CA GLU A 286 3.27 -48.56 -3.40
C GLU A 286 1.80 -48.64 -2.97
N ALA A 287 1.36 -49.75 -2.36
CA ALA A 287 0.00 -49.92 -1.87
C ALA A 287 -0.33 -48.96 -0.71
N TYR A 288 0.63 -48.68 0.17
CA TYR A 288 0.50 -47.72 1.25
C TYR A 288 0.61 -46.27 0.74
N GLN A 289 1.41 -46.03 -0.30
CA GLN A 289 1.50 -44.72 -0.94
C GLN A 289 0.16 -44.29 -1.54
N ARG A 290 -0.52 -45.19 -2.28
CA ARG A 290 -1.84 -44.88 -2.89
C ARG A 290 -2.94 -44.64 -1.85
N ALA A 291 -3.03 -45.46 -0.81
CA ALA A 291 -4.03 -45.31 0.24
C ALA A 291 -3.79 -44.06 1.11
N SER A 292 -2.53 -43.71 1.38
CA SER A 292 -2.17 -42.51 2.14
C SER A 292 -2.29 -41.26 1.31
N GLN A 293 -2.11 -41.34 -0.02
CA GLN A 293 -2.16 -40.17 -0.94
C GLN A 293 -3.58 -39.55 -0.97
N SER A 294 -4.65 -40.36 -1.06
CA SER A 294 -6.01 -39.84 -1.11
C SER A 294 -6.43 -39.13 0.18
N ILE A 295 -6.02 -39.63 1.34
CA ILE A 295 -6.28 -39.00 2.65
C ILE A 295 -5.41 -37.74 2.83
N LYS A 296 -4.16 -37.78 2.39
CA LYS A 296 -3.24 -36.63 2.44
C LYS A 296 -3.66 -35.50 1.53
N ASP A 297 -4.19 -35.81 0.34
CA ASP A 297 -4.65 -34.79 -0.61
C ASP A 297 -5.92 -34.07 -0.09
N GLU A 298 -6.79 -34.74 0.69
CA GLU A 298 -7.97 -34.15 1.31
C GLU A 298 -7.68 -33.39 2.62
N ARG A 299 -6.59 -33.74 3.32
CA ARG A 299 -6.16 -33.14 4.58
C ARG A 299 -4.70 -32.73 4.51
N TYR A 300 -4.37 -31.95 3.48
CA TYR A 300 -3.00 -31.52 3.25
C TYR A 300 -2.48 -30.58 4.33
N LEU A 301 -3.34 -29.65 4.79
CA LEU A 301 -3.08 -28.81 5.95
C LEU A 301 -4.26 -28.89 6.91
N GLU A 302 -4.01 -29.28 8.16
CA GLU A 302 -5.05 -29.44 9.17
C GLU A 302 -4.69 -28.68 10.46
N PHE A 303 -5.65 -27.97 10.99
CA PHE A 303 -5.61 -27.29 12.28
C PHE A 303 -6.62 -27.96 13.23
N SER A 304 -6.16 -28.36 14.40
CA SER A 304 -7.02 -28.97 15.40
C SER A 304 -6.89 -28.24 16.73
N GLN A 305 -7.99 -27.57 17.18
CA GLN A 305 -8.10 -26.82 18.43
C GLN A 305 -6.92 -25.85 18.65
N LEU A 306 -6.53 -25.14 17.58
CA LEU A 306 -5.37 -24.27 17.60
C LEU A 306 -5.64 -23.06 18.49
N THR A 307 -4.85 -22.87 19.53
CA THR A 307 -4.99 -21.76 20.48
C THR A 307 -3.65 -21.04 20.67
N LYS A 308 -3.70 -19.71 20.71
CA LYS A 308 -2.56 -18.85 21.03
C LYS A 308 -2.88 -17.88 22.14
N VAL A 309 -2.09 -17.96 23.21
CA VAL A 309 -2.18 -17.06 24.37
C VAL A 309 -0.84 -16.32 24.51
N TYR A 310 -0.90 -15.01 24.67
CA TYR A 310 0.27 -14.18 24.96
C TYR A 310 0.26 -13.74 26.42
N PRO A 311 1.37 -13.85 27.15
CA PRO A 311 1.50 -13.25 28.46
C PRO A 311 1.57 -11.72 28.32
N THR A 312 0.73 -11.01 29.08
CA THR A 312 0.78 -9.55 29.14
C THR A 312 0.85 -9.07 30.58
N PRO A 313 1.32 -7.83 30.85
CA PRO A 313 1.33 -7.27 32.20
C PRO A 313 -0.04 -7.21 32.89
N LYS A 314 -1.12 -7.28 32.11
CA LYS A 314 -2.52 -7.25 32.60
C LYS A 314 -3.13 -8.66 32.72
N GLY A 315 -2.33 -9.72 32.50
CA GLY A 315 -2.80 -11.11 32.47
C GLY A 315 -2.68 -11.75 31.08
N PRO A 316 -3.01 -13.05 30.94
CA PRO A 316 -2.95 -13.75 29.67
C PRO A 316 -3.97 -13.20 28.67
N LEU A 317 -3.51 -12.94 27.44
CA LEU A 317 -4.36 -12.50 26.33
C LEU A 317 -4.49 -13.63 25.31
N THR A 318 -5.69 -14.19 25.18
CA THR A 318 -6.00 -15.18 24.13
C THR A 318 -6.28 -14.44 22.83
N VAL A 319 -5.46 -14.68 21.80
CA VAL A 319 -5.56 -14.06 20.48
C VAL A 319 -6.22 -14.99 19.47
N VAL A 320 -5.98 -16.29 19.59
CA VAL A 320 -6.63 -17.35 18.79
C VAL A 320 -7.14 -18.38 19.78
N ASP A 321 -8.39 -18.80 19.63
CA ASP A 321 -9.05 -19.74 20.55
C ASP A 321 -9.75 -20.85 19.75
N GLY A 322 -9.26 -22.10 19.89
CA GLY A 322 -9.87 -23.29 19.33
C GLY A 322 -10.05 -23.26 17.80
N PHE A 323 -9.16 -22.62 17.05
CA PHE A 323 -9.27 -22.51 15.59
C PHE A 323 -9.12 -23.87 14.92
N GLU A 324 -10.07 -24.20 14.06
CA GLU A 324 -10.10 -25.43 13.27
C GLU A 324 -10.24 -25.11 11.79
N MET A 325 -9.44 -25.78 10.95
CA MET A 325 -9.56 -25.68 9.50
C MET A 325 -8.89 -26.90 8.86
N LYS A 326 -9.39 -27.31 7.71
CA LYS A 326 -8.77 -28.34 6.84
C LYS A 326 -8.68 -27.78 5.44
N MET A 327 -7.56 -28.01 4.80
CA MET A 327 -7.31 -27.60 3.42
C MET A 327 -6.84 -28.80 2.60
N LYS A 328 -7.33 -28.86 1.38
CA LYS A 328 -6.86 -29.83 0.37
C LYS A 328 -5.56 -29.34 -0.25
N LYS A 329 -4.81 -30.26 -0.84
CA LYS A 329 -3.64 -29.90 -1.63
C LYS A 329 -4.05 -29.10 -2.84
N GLY A 330 -3.40 -27.94 -3.06
CA GLY A 330 -3.74 -26.99 -4.16
C GLY A 330 -4.94 -26.09 -3.88
N GLU A 331 -5.56 -26.18 -2.70
CA GLU A 331 -6.66 -25.29 -2.33
C GLU A 331 -6.16 -23.89 -1.98
N PHE A 332 -6.91 -22.88 -2.41
CA PHE A 332 -6.69 -21.48 -2.05
C PHE A 332 -7.72 -21.06 -0.99
N ALA A 333 -7.26 -20.70 0.20
CA ALA A 333 -8.10 -20.23 1.29
C ALA A 333 -7.80 -18.79 1.69
N THR A 334 -8.83 -18.04 2.02
CA THR A 334 -8.71 -16.65 2.46
C THR A 334 -9.22 -16.49 3.89
N LEU A 335 -8.39 -15.94 4.78
CA LEU A 335 -8.78 -15.54 6.12
C LEU A 335 -9.22 -14.08 6.14
N ILE A 336 -10.51 -13.84 6.38
CA ILE A 336 -11.12 -12.50 6.41
C ILE A 336 -11.45 -12.14 7.86
N GLY A 337 -11.30 -10.87 8.23
CA GLY A 337 -11.67 -10.36 9.55
C GLY A 337 -11.05 -8.99 9.85
N HIS A 338 -11.49 -8.37 10.95
CA HIS A 338 -11.01 -7.06 11.40
C HIS A 338 -9.49 -7.04 11.68
N SER A 339 -8.91 -5.85 11.68
CA SER A 339 -7.52 -5.67 12.13
C SER A 339 -7.39 -6.11 13.60
N GLY A 340 -6.33 -6.86 13.91
CA GLY A 340 -6.08 -7.36 15.28
C GLY A 340 -6.82 -8.64 15.68
N CYS A 341 -7.67 -9.25 14.82
CA CYS A 341 -8.39 -10.49 15.15
C CYS A 341 -7.54 -11.78 15.07
N GLY A 342 -6.23 -11.69 14.91
CA GLY A 342 -5.34 -12.86 14.98
C GLY A 342 -4.97 -13.50 13.63
N LYS A 343 -5.38 -12.97 12.46
CA LYS A 343 -5.05 -13.54 11.13
C LYS A 343 -3.55 -13.77 10.92
N SER A 344 -2.74 -12.73 11.15
CA SER A 344 -1.29 -12.81 11.03
C SER A 344 -0.66 -13.75 12.08
N THR A 345 -1.31 -13.91 13.24
CA THR A 345 -0.90 -14.86 14.26
C THR A 345 -1.09 -16.28 13.77
N VAL A 346 -2.26 -16.60 13.16
CA VAL A 346 -2.51 -17.92 12.55
C VAL A 346 -1.49 -18.20 11.45
N LEU A 347 -1.26 -17.26 10.52
CA LEU A 347 -0.24 -17.43 9.48
C LEU A 347 1.17 -17.64 10.02
N SER A 348 1.55 -16.92 11.07
CA SER A 348 2.87 -17.07 11.72
C SER A 348 3.02 -18.41 12.42
N MET A 349 1.92 -18.97 12.97
CA MET A 349 1.94 -20.33 13.55
C MET A 349 2.05 -21.40 12.46
N ILE A 350 1.34 -21.26 11.33
CA ILE A 350 1.49 -22.14 10.16
C ILE A 350 2.94 -22.14 9.66
N ALA A 351 3.52 -20.95 9.57
CA ALA A 351 4.91 -20.79 9.14
C ALA A 351 5.93 -21.40 10.13
N GLY A 352 5.50 -21.79 11.34
CA GLY A 352 6.39 -22.24 12.39
C GLY A 352 7.25 -21.12 13.01
N LEU A 353 6.90 -19.86 12.76
CA LEU A 353 7.60 -18.68 13.29
C LEU A 353 7.12 -18.30 14.70
N ASN A 354 5.93 -18.76 15.07
CA ASN A 354 5.30 -18.45 16.35
C ASN A 354 4.80 -19.75 16.98
N PRO A 355 5.31 -20.15 18.17
CA PRO A 355 4.91 -21.41 18.80
C PRO A 355 3.42 -21.35 19.18
N ILE A 356 2.73 -22.47 19.05
CA ILE A 356 1.34 -22.65 19.48
C ILE A 356 1.27 -22.76 21.01
N SER A 357 0.17 -22.35 21.63
CA SER A 357 -0.06 -22.54 23.06
C SER A 357 -0.73 -23.88 23.36
N SER A 358 -1.68 -24.29 22.51
CA SER A 358 -2.30 -25.62 22.52
C SER A 358 -2.92 -25.92 21.16
N GLY A 359 -3.29 -27.19 20.94
CA GLY A 359 -3.74 -27.68 19.65
C GLY A 359 -2.61 -28.21 18.77
N THR A 360 -2.87 -28.43 17.49
CA THR A 360 -1.90 -28.96 16.53
C THR A 360 -2.06 -28.38 15.14
N ILE A 361 -0.95 -28.31 14.41
CA ILE A 361 -0.92 -28.02 12.97
C ILE A 361 -0.21 -29.18 12.27
N ILE A 362 -0.84 -29.77 11.28
CA ILE A 362 -0.31 -30.87 10.49
C ILE A 362 -0.24 -30.44 9.03
N LEU A 363 0.92 -30.57 8.40
CA LEU A 363 1.15 -30.32 6.98
C LEU A 363 1.67 -31.59 6.33
N ASP A 364 1.01 -32.08 5.30
CA ASP A 364 1.38 -33.33 4.58
C ASP A 364 1.66 -34.52 5.54
N GLY A 365 0.86 -34.62 6.61
CA GLY A 365 0.99 -35.66 7.64
C GLY A 365 2.09 -35.43 8.67
N THR A 366 2.80 -34.31 8.63
CA THR A 366 3.87 -33.96 9.56
C THR A 366 3.46 -32.83 10.48
N HIS A 367 3.72 -32.94 11.79
CA HIS A 367 3.46 -31.85 12.75
C HIS A 367 4.41 -30.70 12.50
N ILE A 368 3.84 -29.48 12.46
CA ILE A 368 4.61 -28.25 12.39
C ILE A 368 5.01 -27.83 13.81
N THR A 369 6.31 -27.81 14.08
CA THR A 369 6.89 -27.35 15.35
C THR A 369 7.80 -26.12 15.19
N GLU A 370 8.39 -25.98 14.01
CA GLU A 370 9.36 -24.91 13.69
C GLU A 370 9.23 -24.48 12.22
N ALA A 371 9.91 -23.40 11.85
CA ALA A 371 9.97 -22.95 10.46
C ALA A 371 10.75 -23.94 9.59
N GLY A 372 10.27 -24.17 8.37
CA GLY A 372 10.87 -25.11 7.43
C GLY A 372 10.79 -24.63 5.98
N PRO A 373 11.65 -25.17 5.09
CA PRO A 373 11.68 -24.81 3.68
C PRO A 373 10.47 -25.34 2.87
N ASP A 374 9.62 -26.13 3.50
CA ASP A 374 8.36 -26.65 2.96
C ASP A 374 7.21 -25.62 3.00
N ARG A 375 7.46 -24.47 3.60
CA ARG A 375 6.49 -23.37 3.74
C ARG A 375 7.15 -22.03 3.47
N ALA A 376 6.60 -21.29 2.53
CA ALA A 376 7.03 -19.94 2.24
C ALA A 376 6.06 -18.91 2.82
N VAL A 377 6.55 -17.75 3.21
CA VAL A 377 5.74 -16.63 3.74
C VAL A 377 6.10 -15.36 3.02
N VAL A 378 5.09 -14.73 2.43
CA VAL A 378 5.18 -13.33 1.97
C VAL A 378 4.62 -12.44 3.06
N PHE A 379 5.47 -11.62 3.67
CA PHE A 379 5.06 -10.71 4.74
C PHE A 379 4.38 -9.46 4.20
N GLN A 380 3.51 -8.86 5.00
CA GLN A 380 2.88 -7.57 4.69
C GLN A 380 3.93 -6.46 4.47
N ALA A 381 4.93 -6.36 5.34
CA ALA A 381 6.13 -5.59 5.06
C ALA A 381 7.10 -6.47 4.26
N PRO A 382 7.76 -5.97 3.22
CA PRO A 382 8.62 -6.79 2.35
C PRO A 382 9.74 -7.55 3.06
N SER A 383 10.14 -7.11 4.26
CA SER A 383 11.13 -7.75 5.14
C SER A 383 12.44 -8.11 4.43
N LEU A 384 12.86 -7.24 3.49
CA LEU A 384 14.13 -7.40 2.77
C LEU A 384 15.29 -6.98 3.65
N MET A 385 16.43 -7.64 3.46
CA MET A 385 17.69 -7.20 4.05
C MET A 385 18.13 -5.91 3.33
N PRO A 386 18.16 -4.74 4.02
CA PRO A 386 18.36 -3.45 3.33
C PRO A 386 19.77 -3.27 2.73
N TRP A 387 20.73 -4.03 3.22
CA TRP A 387 22.13 -4.05 2.75
C TRP A 387 22.38 -5.04 1.60
N LEU A 388 21.38 -5.81 1.18
CA LEU A 388 21.46 -6.76 0.08
C LEU A 388 20.75 -6.20 -1.15
N THR A 389 21.21 -6.63 -2.34
CA THR A 389 20.55 -6.37 -3.61
C THR A 389 19.23 -7.15 -3.72
N ALA A 390 18.43 -6.87 -4.75
CA ALA A 390 17.25 -7.69 -5.05
C ALA A 390 17.65 -9.15 -5.31
N TRP A 391 18.73 -9.34 -6.06
CA TRP A 391 19.33 -10.65 -6.34
C TRP A 391 19.69 -11.39 -5.07
N ASP A 392 20.49 -10.79 -4.20
CA ASP A 392 20.97 -11.42 -2.97
C ASP A 392 19.84 -11.75 -2.01
N ASN A 393 18.79 -10.90 -1.95
CA ASN A 393 17.60 -11.18 -1.15
C ASN A 393 16.87 -12.45 -1.63
N VAL A 394 16.78 -12.68 -2.95
CA VAL A 394 16.20 -13.93 -3.50
C VAL A 394 17.14 -15.11 -3.29
N ALA A 395 18.44 -14.91 -3.43
CA ALA A 395 19.45 -15.95 -3.20
C ALA A 395 19.34 -16.60 -1.82
N LEU A 396 19.00 -15.84 -0.77
CA LEU A 396 18.77 -16.38 0.59
C LEU A 396 17.73 -17.52 0.62
N GLY A 397 16.65 -17.40 -0.15
CA GLY A 397 15.62 -18.44 -0.27
C GLY A 397 16.13 -19.63 -1.10
N VAL A 398 16.68 -19.35 -2.27
CA VAL A 398 17.16 -20.35 -3.23
C VAL A 398 18.26 -21.24 -2.61
N GLU A 399 19.25 -20.65 -1.96
CA GLU A 399 20.35 -21.39 -1.31
C GLU A 399 19.82 -22.31 -0.18
N ARG A 400 18.76 -21.88 0.49
CA ARG A 400 18.14 -22.69 1.56
C ARG A 400 17.32 -23.85 1.04
N VAL A 401 16.60 -23.66 -0.06
CA VAL A 401 15.71 -24.66 -0.66
C VAL A 401 16.47 -25.65 -1.53
N TYR A 402 17.53 -25.19 -2.21
CA TYR A 402 18.35 -26.00 -3.14
C TYR A 402 19.83 -26.06 -2.70
N PRO A 403 20.14 -26.60 -1.51
CA PRO A 403 21.51 -26.61 -0.98
C PRO A 403 22.48 -27.47 -1.80
N ASP A 404 21.95 -28.47 -2.52
CA ASP A 404 22.75 -29.41 -3.33
C ASP A 404 22.86 -28.98 -4.79
N ALA A 405 22.18 -27.88 -5.20
CA ALA A 405 22.29 -27.35 -6.55
C ALA A 405 23.65 -26.68 -6.76
N THR A 406 24.16 -26.73 -7.98
CA THR A 406 25.37 -26.01 -8.37
C THR A 406 25.09 -24.47 -8.34
N LYS A 407 26.13 -23.67 -8.23
CA LYS A 407 26.00 -22.21 -8.27
C LYS A 407 25.40 -21.71 -9.59
N ALA A 408 25.60 -22.44 -10.69
CA ALA A 408 24.98 -22.11 -11.97
C ALA A 408 23.46 -22.33 -11.94
N GLU A 409 23.02 -23.50 -11.46
CA GLU A 409 21.59 -23.80 -11.29
C GLU A 409 20.90 -22.85 -10.32
N GLN A 410 21.52 -22.54 -9.17
CA GLN A 410 20.99 -21.55 -8.22
C GLN A 410 20.82 -20.16 -8.87
N ARG A 411 21.80 -19.77 -9.69
CA ARG A 411 21.75 -18.52 -10.47
C ARG A 411 20.57 -18.50 -11.44
N ASP A 412 20.36 -19.59 -12.19
CA ASP A 412 19.28 -19.70 -13.17
C ASP A 412 17.91 -19.62 -12.46
N VAL A 413 17.76 -20.24 -11.27
CA VAL A 413 16.53 -20.11 -10.45
C VAL A 413 16.28 -18.68 -10.02
N ILE A 414 17.31 -17.96 -9.52
CA ILE A 414 17.17 -16.59 -9.08
C ILE A 414 16.76 -15.69 -10.27
N GLU A 415 17.44 -15.86 -11.41
CA GLU A 415 17.15 -15.10 -12.63
C GLU A 415 15.73 -15.36 -13.13
N TYR A 416 15.29 -16.61 -13.11
CA TYR A 416 13.93 -17.02 -13.46
C TYR A 416 12.89 -16.28 -12.61
N TYR A 417 12.99 -16.35 -11.27
CA TYR A 417 11.99 -15.73 -10.40
C TYR A 417 12.00 -14.19 -10.45
N LEU A 418 13.19 -13.56 -10.55
CA LEU A 418 13.28 -12.11 -10.74
C LEU A 418 12.69 -11.66 -12.07
N SER A 419 12.88 -12.43 -13.14
CA SER A 419 12.24 -12.17 -14.42
C SER A 419 10.71 -12.33 -14.34
N ARG A 420 10.21 -13.39 -13.72
CA ARG A 420 8.76 -13.62 -13.54
C ARG A 420 8.04 -12.54 -12.76
N VAL A 421 8.73 -11.84 -11.87
CA VAL A 421 8.18 -10.69 -11.15
C VAL A 421 8.52 -9.34 -11.80
N GLY A 422 9.11 -9.33 -13.02
CA GLY A 422 9.45 -8.12 -13.76
C GLY A 422 10.54 -7.27 -13.09
N LEU A 423 11.58 -7.90 -12.55
CA LEU A 423 12.68 -7.23 -11.85
C LEU A 423 14.07 -7.60 -12.37
N ALA A 424 14.18 -8.22 -13.56
CA ALA A 424 15.46 -8.61 -14.15
C ALA A 424 16.44 -7.44 -14.22
N ASP A 425 16.02 -6.27 -14.72
CA ASP A 425 16.86 -5.07 -14.86
C ASP A 425 17.15 -4.35 -13.55
N SER A 426 16.43 -4.70 -12.49
CA SER A 426 16.63 -4.15 -11.14
C SER A 426 17.27 -5.12 -10.16
N ALA A 427 17.75 -6.28 -10.66
CA ALA A 427 18.33 -7.36 -9.85
C ALA A 427 19.49 -6.89 -8.96
N GLN A 428 20.34 -6.00 -9.47
CA GLN A 428 21.53 -5.50 -8.77
C GLN A 428 21.27 -4.25 -7.90
N LYS A 429 20.03 -3.72 -7.85
CA LYS A 429 19.70 -2.60 -6.99
C LYS A 429 19.57 -3.05 -5.54
N PHE A 430 20.06 -2.23 -4.63
CA PHE A 430 19.86 -2.44 -3.20
C PHE A 430 18.39 -2.25 -2.81
N ALA A 431 17.97 -2.91 -1.72
CA ALA A 431 16.60 -2.79 -1.26
C ALA A 431 16.18 -1.34 -0.97
N SER A 432 17.12 -0.46 -0.59
CA SER A 432 16.86 0.97 -0.36
C SER A 432 16.50 1.75 -1.64
N GLU A 433 16.97 1.29 -2.80
CA GLU A 433 16.78 1.93 -4.11
C GLU A 433 15.48 1.47 -4.81
N LEU A 434 14.81 0.47 -4.25
CA LEU A 434 13.59 -0.10 -4.79
C LEU A 434 12.35 0.64 -4.25
N SER A 435 11.34 0.81 -5.10
CA SER A 435 10.01 1.24 -4.67
C SER A 435 9.35 0.18 -3.77
N ASN A 436 8.33 0.56 -3.00
CA ASN A 436 7.61 -0.39 -2.13
C ASN A 436 7.01 -1.56 -2.92
N GLY A 437 6.45 -1.32 -4.10
CA GLY A 437 5.93 -2.36 -4.99
C GLY A 437 7.03 -3.30 -5.49
N MET A 438 8.22 -2.78 -5.85
CA MET A 438 9.36 -3.60 -6.24
C MET A 438 9.87 -4.43 -5.07
N LYS A 439 9.97 -3.85 -3.86
CA LYS A 439 10.33 -4.58 -2.63
C LYS A 439 9.40 -5.75 -2.38
N GLN A 440 8.08 -5.53 -2.56
CA GLN A 440 7.09 -6.60 -2.38
C GLN A 440 7.27 -7.71 -3.41
N ARG A 441 7.54 -7.37 -4.67
CA ARG A 441 7.82 -8.34 -5.74
C ARG A 441 9.10 -9.14 -5.47
N VAL A 442 10.16 -8.53 -4.93
CA VAL A 442 11.35 -9.27 -4.44
C VAL A 442 10.97 -10.22 -3.31
N GLY A 443 10.12 -9.78 -2.37
CA GLY A 443 9.61 -10.63 -1.29
C GLY A 443 8.85 -11.87 -1.81
N ILE A 444 8.06 -11.69 -2.88
CA ILE A 444 7.36 -12.79 -3.58
C ILE A 444 8.36 -13.73 -4.26
N ALA A 445 9.34 -13.18 -4.99
CA ALA A 445 10.36 -13.99 -5.68
C ALA A 445 11.25 -14.78 -4.71
N ARG A 446 11.47 -14.26 -3.49
CA ARG A 446 12.24 -14.93 -2.44
C ARG A 446 11.48 -16.09 -1.79
N ALA A 447 10.14 -15.99 -1.67
CA ALA A 447 9.25 -17.00 -1.09
C ALA A 447 9.01 -18.17 -2.04
#